data_5f73d4ebee760ade7ee0b607bd034a18
#
_entry.id   5f73d4ebee760ade7ee0b607bd034a18
#
_cell.length_a   1.000
_cell.length_b   1.000
_cell.length_c   1.000
_cell.angle_alpha   90.00
_cell.angle_beta   90.00
_cell.angle_gamma   90.00
#
_symmetry.space_group_name_H-M   'P 1'
#
loop_
_entity.id
_entity.type
_entity.pdbx_description
1 polymer ?
#
loop_
_entity_poly.entity_id
_entity_poly.type
_entity_poly.pdbx_seq_one_letter_code
_entity_poly.pdbx_strand_id
1 'polypeptide(L)'
;MPLAETQIATVLSNADPHGAGRVQVRMNWQTDNMRTSWVRVMTPDGGSSSDVKSNRGFVFIPEVGDQVLLGFCHGDPARPYVMGSLFNGTTGGGGLEGNHMKSLTTRSGHTIKLNDSLSSLGITIKDIKGNSIHIDSVGDDIIINAKRNITINAGETFTVNCKNANILAEESINMNAEQDITSVSGESTSIQAGESLTEIAADSYVLSANDANVQVTEEHNLQASTISETAEKINIDSTMEDLDLSSPKKVNIQSSGKVNLF
;
A
#
# COMPACT_ATOMS: atom_id res chain seq x y z
N MET A 1 -51.35 -15.80 28.37
CA MET A 1 -50.23 -14.91 28.80
C MET A 1 -50.30 -13.62 28.02
N PRO A 2 -50.09 -12.46 28.61
CA PRO A 2 -49.96 -11.23 27.85
C PRO A 2 -48.77 -11.39 26.89
N LEU A 3 -48.96 -11.06 25.60
CA LEU A 3 -47.90 -11.05 24.60
C LEU A 3 -46.98 -9.84 24.87
N ALA A 4 -45.69 -10.08 24.87
CA ALA A 4 -44.69 -8.98 24.98
C ALA A 4 -44.53 -8.30 23.60
N GLU A 5 -44.72 -6.97 23.58
CA GLU A 5 -44.41 -6.12 22.42
C GLU A 5 -42.94 -5.78 22.40
N THR A 6 -42.47 -5.23 21.27
CA THR A 6 -41.09 -4.72 21.15
C THR A 6 -40.77 -3.67 22.20
N GLN A 7 -39.56 -3.71 22.76
CA GLN A 7 -39.13 -2.82 23.84
C GLN A 7 -37.79 -2.16 23.47
N ILE A 8 -37.62 -0.91 23.85
CA ILE A 8 -36.32 -0.23 23.82
C ILE A 8 -35.54 -0.61 25.07
N ALA A 9 -34.28 -0.91 24.91
CA ALA A 9 -33.39 -1.27 26.00
C ALA A 9 -31.99 -0.65 25.80
N THR A 10 -31.23 -0.54 26.89
CA THR A 10 -29.83 -0.10 26.87
C THR A 10 -28.93 -1.31 27.11
N VAL A 11 -27.86 -1.42 26.34
CA VAL A 11 -26.84 -2.46 26.51
C VAL A 11 -26.02 -2.18 27.79
N LEU A 12 -25.97 -3.14 28.70
CA LEU A 12 -25.22 -3.06 29.95
C LEU A 12 -23.90 -3.85 29.90
N SER A 13 -23.86 -4.92 29.08
CA SER A 13 -22.67 -5.73 28.92
C SER A 13 -22.70 -6.43 27.54
N ASN A 14 -21.57 -6.46 26.88
CA ASN A 14 -21.31 -7.22 25.68
C ASN A 14 -20.18 -8.25 25.87
N ALA A 15 -19.66 -8.38 27.10
CA ALA A 15 -18.62 -9.35 27.46
C ALA A 15 -19.21 -10.73 27.74
N ASP A 16 -19.79 -11.37 26.71
CA ASP A 16 -20.38 -12.69 26.82
C ASP A 16 -19.32 -13.74 27.23
N PRO A 17 -19.48 -14.44 28.37
CA PRO A 17 -18.48 -15.39 28.87
C PRO A 17 -18.29 -16.61 27.95
N HIS A 18 -19.24 -16.89 27.07
CA HIS A 18 -19.14 -17.98 26.10
C HIS A 18 -18.65 -17.52 24.69
N GLY A 19 -18.40 -16.21 24.52
CA GLY A 19 -17.97 -15.67 23.22
C GLY A 19 -19.02 -15.85 22.11
N ALA A 20 -20.31 -15.98 22.45
CA ALA A 20 -21.39 -16.24 21.51
C ALA A 20 -22.05 -14.95 20.95
N GLY A 21 -21.43 -13.79 21.17
CA GLY A 21 -21.91 -12.50 20.66
C GLY A 21 -23.23 -12.03 21.26
N ARG A 22 -23.55 -12.46 22.48
CA ARG A 22 -24.75 -12.05 23.21
C ARG A 22 -24.49 -10.81 24.04
N VAL A 23 -25.54 -10.09 24.38
CA VAL A 23 -25.50 -8.91 25.24
C VAL A 23 -26.44 -9.06 26.43
N GLN A 24 -26.17 -8.32 27.52
CA GLN A 24 -27.10 -8.08 28.57
C GLN A 24 -27.66 -6.67 28.45
N VAL A 25 -28.96 -6.54 28.57
CA VAL A 25 -29.64 -5.26 28.37
C VAL A 25 -30.57 -4.96 29.55
N ARG A 26 -30.92 -3.69 29.70
CA ARG A 26 -31.92 -3.19 30.61
C ARG A 26 -33.01 -2.45 29.82
N MET A 27 -34.23 -2.84 29.96
CA MET A 27 -35.38 -2.14 29.39
C MET A 27 -35.66 -0.86 30.15
N ASN A 28 -36.21 0.16 29.48
CA ASN A 28 -36.37 1.52 30.08
C ASN A 28 -37.23 1.55 31.32
N TRP A 29 -38.15 0.60 31.51
CA TRP A 29 -39.01 0.49 32.69
C TRP A 29 -38.37 -0.29 33.84
N GLN A 30 -37.24 -0.95 33.63
CA GLN A 30 -36.54 -1.67 34.70
C GLN A 30 -35.72 -0.73 35.56
N THR A 31 -35.58 -1.06 36.83
CA THR A 31 -34.74 -0.31 37.79
C THR A 31 -33.25 -0.59 37.53
N ASP A 32 -32.37 0.26 38.05
CA ASP A 32 -30.93 0.23 37.82
C ASP A 32 -30.24 -1.10 38.17
N ASN A 33 -30.81 -1.87 39.07
CA ASN A 33 -30.27 -3.16 39.49
C ASN A 33 -30.75 -4.35 38.63
N MET A 34 -31.66 -4.12 37.68
CA MET A 34 -32.20 -5.15 36.81
C MET A 34 -31.45 -5.25 35.50
N ARG A 35 -31.29 -6.47 35.01
CA ARG A 35 -30.73 -6.77 33.68
C ARG A 35 -31.27 -8.10 33.19
N THR A 36 -31.24 -8.30 31.88
CA THR A 36 -31.62 -9.58 31.30
C THR A 36 -30.53 -10.64 31.52
N SER A 37 -30.86 -11.89 31.26
CA SER A 37 -29.86 -12.90 30.91
C SER A 37 -29.15 -12.52 29.59
N TRP A 38 -28.22 -13.34 29.11
CA TRP A 38 -27.53 -13.13 27.83
C TRP A 38 -28.49 -13.30 26.65
N VAL A 39 -28.69 -12.21 25.91
CA VAL A 39 -29.66 -12.09 24.82
C VAL A 39 -28.91 -12.15 23.49
N ARG A 40 -29.41 -12.94 22.54
CA ARG A 40 -28.84 -13.03 21.19
C ARG A 40 -29.07 -11.75 20.42
N VAL A 41 -28.08 -11.38 19.59
CA VAL A 41 -28.17 -10.25 18.67
C VAL A 41 -28.46 -10.76 17.27
N MET A 42 -29.45 -10.17 16.61
CA MET A 42 -29.74 -10.42 15.20
C MET A 42 -28.67 -9.77 14.32
N THR A 43 -28.26 -10.47 13.29
CA THR A 43 -27.33 -9.97 12.28
C THR A 43 -27.91 -10.27 10.89
N PRO A 44 -27.60 -9.48 9.84
CA PRO A 44 -28.04 -9.76 8.49
C PRO A 44 -27.62 -11.14 7.95
N ASP A 45 -26.43 -11.59 8.31
CA ASP A 45 -25.94 -12.96 8.06
C ASP A 45 -24.99 -13.37 9.18
N GLY A 46 -25.06 -14.61 9.63
CA GLY A 46 -24.19 -15.13 10.68
C GLY A 46 -24.28 -16.64 10.82
N GLY A 47 -23.14 -17.26 11.10
CA GLY A 47 -23.08 -18.71 11.28
C GLY A 47 -21.69 -19.30 11.17
N SER A 48 -21.62 -20.50 10.62
CA SER A 48 -20.39 -21.24 10.33
C SER A 48 -20.50 -21.96 8.98
N SER A 49 -19.37 -22.43 8.47
CA SER A 49 -19.30 -23.27 7.27
C SER A 49 -18.25 -24.37 7.46
N SER A 50 -18.04 -25.19 6.44
CA SER A 50 -16.95 -26.18 6.44
C SER A 50 -15.57 -25.55 6.66
N ASP A 51 -15.35 -24.37 6.10
CA ASP A 51 -14.05 -23.69 6.09
C ASP A 51 -13.91 -22.65 7.21
N VAL A 52 -15.01 -21.98 7.55
CA VAL A 52 -15.07 -20.96 8.62
C VAL A 52 -15.92 -21.48 9.78
N LYS A 53 -15.26 -21.99 10.82
CA LYS A 53 -15.94 -22.67 11.93
C LYS A 53 -16.74 -21.74 12.84
N SER A 54 -16.41 -20.44 12.89
CA SER A 54 -17.09 -19.44 13.70
C SER A 54 -16.99 -18.05 13.08
N ASN A 55 -17.90 -17.13 13.47
CA ASN A 55 -17.92 -15.74 13.04
C ASN A 55 -18.01 -15.51 11.51
N ARG A 56 -18.63 -16.46 10.78
CA ARG A 56 -18.99 -16.20 9.39
C ARG A 56 -20.16 -15.21 9.36
N GLY A 57 -20.03 -14.18 8.52
CA GLY A 57 -21.05 -13.14 8.34
C GLY A 57 -20.67 -11.80 8.99
N PHE A 58 -21.67 -11.05 9.43
CA PHE A 58 -21.49 -9.73 10.04
C PHE A 58 -21.39 -9.83 11.58
N VAL A 59 -20.22 -9.50 12.12
CA VAL A 59 -19.99 -9.49 13.57
C VAL A 59 -19.96 -8.04 14.05
N PHE A 60 -21.16 -7.50 14.34
CA PHE A 60 -21.37 -6.15 14.87
C PHE A 60 -22.22 -6.26 16.12
N ILE A 61 -21.57 -6.40 17.27
CA ILE A 61 -22.22 -6.48 18.56
C ILE A 61 -22.37 -5.08 19.12
N PRO A 62 -23.56 -4.67 19.58
CA PRO A 62 -23.77 -3.35 20.17
C PRO A 62 -22.82 -3.06 21.34
N GLU A 63 -22.37 -1.82 21.44
CA GLU A 63 -21.50 -1.39 22.52
C GLU A 63 -22.30 -1.10 23.81
N VAL A 64 -21.62 -1.15 24.95
CA VAL A 64 -22.21 -0.77 26.25
C VAL A 64 -22.66 0.69 26.19
N GLY A 65 -23.91 0.94 26.54
CA GLY A 65 -24.57 2.23 26.44
C GLY A 65 -25.43 2.44 25.20
N ASP A 66 -25.30 1.58 24.20
CA ASP A 66 -26.14 1.67 22.99
C ASP A 66 -27.61 1.38 23.28
N GLN A 67 -28.47 2.10 22.62
CA GLN A 67 -29.91 1.79 22.60
C GLN A 67 -30.19 0.72 21.55
N VAL A 68 -30.95 -0.30 21.95
CA VAL A 68 -31.32 -1.42 21.09
C VAL A 68 -32.83 -1.66 21.15
N LEU A 69 -33.37 -2.20 20.05
CA LEU A 69 -34.73 -2.69 19.99
C LEU A 69 -34.76 -4.19 20.28
N LEU A 70 -35.57 -4.59 21.27
CA LEU A 70 -35.82 -5.99 21.59
C LEU A 70 -37.09 -6.50 20.93
N GLY A 71 -37.00 -7.68 20.31
CA GLY A 71 -38.14 -8.52 19.95
C GLY A 71 -38.26 -9.70 20.93
N PHE A 72 -39.37 -10.38 20.89
CA PHE A 72 -39.68 -11.52 21.74
C PHE A 72 -40.20 -12.70 20.94
N CYS A 73 -39.54 -13.86 21.05
CA CYS A 73 -39.99 -15.05 20.32
C CYS A 73 -41.43 -15.47 20.74
N HIS A 74 -42.32 -15.43 19.77
CA HIS A 74 -43.78 -15.70 19.99
C HIS A 74 -44.41 -14.80 21.04
N GLY A 75 -43.90 -13.58 21.24
CA GLY A 75 -44.36 -12.68 22.29
C GLY A 75 -44.04 -13.12 23.72
N ASP A 76 -43.15 -14.09 23.92
CA ASP A 76 -42.74 -14.59 25.22
C ASP A 76 -41.68 -13.67 25.85
N PRO A 77 -41.99 -12.98 26.95
CA PRO A 77 -41.03 -12.04 27.61
C PRO A 77 -39.79 -12.76 28.12
N ALA A 78 -39.80 -14.07 28.31
CA ALA A 78 -38.61 -14.84 28.74
C ALA A 78 -37.67 -15.17 27.57
N ARG A 79 -38.04 -14.86 26.32
CA ARG A 79 -37.28 -15.19 25.09
C ARG A 79 -36.97 -13.95 24.22
N PRO A 80 -36.28 -12.92 24.81
CA PRO A 80 -35.91 -11.73 24.08
C PRO A 80 -34.78 -12.00 23.09
N TYR A 81 -34.69 -11.15 22.04
CA TYR A 81 -33.55 -11.04 21.14
C TYR A 81 -33.39 -9.58 20.68
N VAL A 82 -32.18 -9.14 20.45
CA VAL A 82 -31.88 -7.81 19.92
C VAL A 82 -32.11 -7.80 18.41
N MET A 83 -32.96 -6.90 17.95
CA MET A 83 -33.28 -6.72 16.52
C MET A 83 -32.29 -5.76 15.82
N GLY A 84 -31.69 -4.84 16.56
CA GLY A 84 -30.73 -3.86 16.07
C GLY A 84 -30.55 -2.70 17.02
N SER A 85 -29.61 -1.82 16.71
CA SER A 85 -29.35 -0.58 17.44
C SER A 85 -30.24 0.55 16.91
N LEU A 86 -30.55 1.50 17.78
CA LEU A 86 -31.34 2.69 17.45
C LEU A 86 -30.48 3.94 17.63
N PHE A 87 -30.47 4.81 16.64
CA PHE A 87 -29.98 6.15 16.84
C PHE A 87 -30.96 6.94 17.71
N ASN A 88 -30.45 7.66 18.69
CA ASN A 88 -31.27 8.36 19.69
C ASN A 88 -31.15 9.87 19.63
N GLY A 89 -30.64 10.43 18.54
CA GLY A 89 -30.44 11.87 18.36
C GLY A 89 -29.22 12.45 19.11
N THR A 90 -28.74 11.78 20.17
CA THR A 90 -27.52 12.17 20.88
C THR A 90 -26.28 11.48 20.29
N THR A 91 -26.44 10.24 19.83
CA THR A 91 -25.36 9.39 19.33
C THR A 91 -25.19 9.44 17.80
N GLY A 92 -25.91 10.33 17.13
CA GLY A 92 -25.82 10.51 15.70
C GLY A 92 -27.12 10.25 14.97
N GLY A 93 -27.18 10.62 13.72
CA GLY A 93 -28.43 10.69 13.00
C GLY A 93 -28.39 10.29 11.53
N GLY A 94 -27.35 9.65 11.04
CA GLY A 94 -27.38 9.12 9.67
C GLY A 94 -26.63 9.96 8.65
N GLY A 95 -27.08 9.92 7.38
CA GLY A 95 -26.33 10.27 6.19
C GLY A 95 -26.21 11.75 5.83
N LEU A 96 -26.52 12.69 6.74
CA LEU A 96 -26.60 14.13 6.50
C LEU A 96 -27.76 14.53 5.57
N GLU A 97 -27.83 15.82 5.23
CA GLU A 97 -28.81 16.32 4.24
C GLU A 97 -28.58 15.64 2.89
N GLY A 98 -29.67 15.20 2.24
CA GLY A 98 -29.62 14.44 0.99
C GLY A 98 -29.23 12.98 1.12
N ASN A 99 -28.90 12.51 2.35
CA ASN A 99 -28.52 11.12 2.62
C ASN A 99 -27.39 10.58 1.73
N HIS A 100 -26.44 11.46 1.36
CA HIS A 100 -25.31 11.09 0.49
C HIS A 100 -24.25 10.24 1.18
N MET A 101 -24.21 10.22 2.51
CA MET A 101 -23.17 9.53 3.26
C MET A 101 -23.66 8.19 3.83
N LYS A 102 -22.99 7.10 3.47
CA LYS A 102 -23.11 5.79 4.12
C LYS A 102 -21.78 5.47 4.74
N SER A 103 -21.79 4.98 5.98
CA SER A 103 -20.54 4.65 6.66
C SER A 103 -20.67 3.50 7.63
N LEU A 104 -19.57 2.82 7.81
CA LEU A 104 -19.32 1.88 8.89
C LEU A 104 -18.17 2.46 9.71
N THR A 105 -18.42 2.72 11.00
CA THR A 105 -17.40 3.27 11.89
C THR A 105 -17.32 2.41 13.15
N THR A 106 -16.12 1.97 13.47
CA THR A 106 -15.87 1.20 14.68
C THR A 106 -15.74 2.12 15.91
N ARG A 107 -15.83 1.56 17.12
CA ARG A 107 -15.63 2.28 18.38
C ARG A 107 -14.33 3.09 18.43
N SER A 108 -13.26 2.60 17.82
CA SER A 108 -11.96 3.28 17.77
C SER A 108 -11.86 4.34 16.68
N GLY A 109 -12.87 4.45 15.79
CA GLY A 109 -12.87 5.42 14.70
C GLY A 109 -12.29 4.92 13.37
N HIS A 110 -12.04 3.61 13.22
CA HIS A 110 -11.80 3.04 11.88
C HIS A 110 -13.06 3.15 11.05
N THR A 111 -12.94 3.58 9.79
CA THR A 111 -14.10 3.95 9.00
C THR A 111 -14.02 3.43 7.57
N ILE A 112 -15.15 2.95 7.07
CA ILE A 112 -15.43 2.78 5.63
C ILE A 112 -16.56 3.73 5.29
N LYS A 113 -16.36 4.64 4.33
CA LYS A 113 -17.34 5.63 3.88
C LYS A 113 -17.61 5.47 2.39
N LEU A 114 -18.87 5.56 2.03
CA LEU A 114 -19.34 5.72 0.65
C LEU A 114 -20.04 7.05 0.58
N ASN A 115 -19.59 7.92 -0.31
CA ASN A 115 -20.14 9.25 -0.50
C ASN A 115 -20.74 9.37 -1.90
N ASP A 116 -22.05 9.61 -1.95
CA ASP A 116 -22.82 9.75 -3.19
C ASP A 116 -23.01 11.23 -3.62
N SER A 117 -22.40 12.18 -2.90
CA SER A 117 -22.44 13.60 -3.28
C SER A 117 -21.63 13.84 -4.56
N LEU A 118 -22.23 14.50 -5.55
CA LEU A 118 -21.60 14.77 -6.83
C LEU A 118 -20.28 15.57 -6.73
N SER A 119 -20.10 16.36 -5.68
CA SER A 119 -18.88 17.14 -5.47
C SER A 119 -17.73 16.35 -4.82
N SER A 120 -18.01 15.16 -4.28
CA SER A 120 -17.04 14.33 -3.57
C SER A 120 -17.42 12.85 -3.59
N LEU A 121 -17.92 12.42 -4.76
CA LEU A 121 -18.30 11.04 -5.02
C LEU A 121 -17.11 10.12 -4.84
N GLY A 122 -17.24 9.07 -4.01
CA GLY A 122 -16.14 8.15 -3.81
C GLY A 122 -16.24 7.25 -2.58
N ILE A 123 -15.22 6.44 -2.41
CA ILE A 123 -15.11 5.48 -1.32
C ILE A 123 -13.84 5.77 -0.52
N THR A 124 -13.95 5.81 0.80
CA THR A 124 -12.80 6.03 1.68
C THR A 124 -12.74 4.93 2.75
N ILE A 125 -11.60 4.28 2.85
CA ILE A 125 -11.25 3.40 3.98
C ILE A 125 -10.15 4.12 4.76
N LYS A 126 -10.36 4.34 6.06
CA LYS A 126 -9.45 5.14 6.89
C LYS A 126 -9.33 4.56 8.30
N ASP A 127 -8.11 4.56 8.83
CA ASP A 127 -7.85 4.29 10.25
C ASP A 127 -7.80 5.59 11.08
N ILE A 128 -7.72 5.44 12.41
CA ILE A 128 -7.65 6.58 13.34
C ILE A 128 -6.34 7.37 13.23
N LYS A 129 -5.29 6.82 12.66
CA LYS A 129 -3.97 7.45 12.50
C LYS A 129 -3.80 8.16 11.16
N GLY A 130 -4.77 8.03 10.26
CA GLY A 130 -4.79 8.69 8.97
C GLY A 130 -4.19 7.89 7.84
N ASN A 131 -3.90 6.58 8.03
CA ASN A 131 -3.67 5.71 6.90
C ASN A 131 -4.98 5.54 6.14
N SER A 132 -4.95 5.62 4.82
CA SER A 132 -6.18 5.61 4.03
C SER A 132 -6.00 5.04 2.64
N ILE A 133 -7.08 4.49 2.11
CA ILE A 133 -7.30 4.22 0.70
C ILE A 133 -8.52 5.05 0.30
N HIS A 134 -8.37 5.90 -0.70
CA HIS A 134 -9.43 6.73 -1.24
C HIS A 134 -9.59 6.47 -2.73
N ILE A 135 -10.80 6.16 -3.14
CA ILE A 135 -11.21 6.04 -4.53
C ILE A 135 -12.04 7.27 -4.82
N ASP A 136 -11.47 8.20 -5.59
CA ASP A 136 -12.12 9.44 -6.01
C ASP A 136 -12.80 9.20 -7.36
N SER A 137 -14.13 9.14 -7.36
CA SER A 137 -14.91 8.94 -8.59
C SER A 137 -15.15 10.24 -9.36
N VAL A 138 -14.76 11.40 -8.82
CA VAL A 138 -14.82 12.69 -9.53
C VAL A 138 -13.55 12.90 -10.33
N GLY A 139 -12.39 12.60 -9.73
CA GLY A 139 -11.07 12.74 -10.34
C GLY A 139 -10.57 11.50 -11.06
N ASP A 140 -11.30 10.37 -11.00
CA ASP A 140 -10.89 9.05 -11.50
C ASP A 140 -9.58 8.54 -10.89
N ASP A 141 -9.31 8.86 -9.62
CA ASP A 141 -8.06 8.59 -8.93
C ASP A 141 -8.21 7.51 -7.85
N ILE A 142 -7.12 6.78 -7.59
CA ILE A 142 -6.95 5.94 -6.40
C ILE A 142 -5.73 6.43 -5.63
N ILE A 143 -5.95 6.85 -4.39
CA ILE A 143 -4.91 7.40 -3.53
C ILE A 143 -4.70 6.48 -2.32
N ILE A 144 -3.46 6.04 -2.12
CA ILE A 144 -3.07 5.23 -0.96
C ILE A 144 -2.09 6.03 -0.11
N ASN A 145 -2.48 6.33 1.13
CA ASN A 145 -1.65 7.06 2.08
C ASN A 145 -1.30 6.20 3.29
N ALA A 146 -0.02 6.12 3.60
CA ALA A 146 0.47 5.50 4.83
C ALA A 146 1.37 6.48 5.59
N LYS A 147 1.20 6.55 6.91
CA LYS A 147 2.03 7.41 7.78
C LYS A 147 3.47 6.92 7.94
N ARG A 148 3.73 5.64 7.64
CA ARG A 148 5.05 5.06 7.74
C ARG A 148 5.40 4.22 6.53
N ASN A 149 4.89 3.02 6.42
CA ASN A 149 5.33 2.05 5.44
C ASN A 149 4.17 1.51 4.61
N ILE A 150 4.42 1.28 3.34
CA ILE A 150 3.59 0.45 2.47
C ILE A 150 4.45 -0.76 2.08
N THR A 151 3.93 -1.97 2.31
CA THR A 151 4.57 -3.22 1.89
C THR A 151 3.65 -3.95 0.93
N ILE A 152 4.17 -4.29 -0.24
CA ILE A 152 3.45 -5.05 -1.26
C ILE A 152 4.17 -6.38 -1.46
N ASN A 153 3.50 -7.49 -1.16
CA ASN A 153 4.03 -8.84 -1.36
C ASN A 153 3.20 -9.55 -2.42
N ALA A 154 3.82 -9.94 -3.52
CA ALA A 154 3.23 -10.78 -4.54
C ALA A 154 3.96 -12.14 -4.56
N GLY A 155 3.21 -13.24 -4.50
CA GLY A 155 3.80 -14.58 -4.55
C GLY A 155 4.41 -14.94 -5.90
N GLU A 156 3.99 -14.27 -6.97
CA GLU A 156 4.49 -14.48 -8.33
C GLU A 156 4.91 -13.16 -8.98
N THR A 157 3.95 -12.33 -9.41
CA THR A 157 4.24 -11.16 -10.23
C THR A 157 3.60 -9.89 -9.67
N PHE A 158 4.35 -8.82 -9.65
CA PHE A 158 3.87 -7.45 -9.46
C PHE A 158 4.08 -6.66 -10.75
N THR A 159 3.00 -6.22 -11.40
CA THR A 159 3.04 -5.52 -12.68
C THR A 159 2.48 -4.10 -12.55
N VAL A 160 3.18 -3.10 -13.08
CA VAL A 160 2.73 -1.72 -13.17
C VAL A 160 2.62 -1.33 -14.64
N ASN A 161 1.40 -1.07 -15.11
CA ASN A 161 1.13 -0.57 -16.45
C ASN A 161 0.55 0.85 -16.35
N CYS A 162 1.30 1.83 -16.77
CA CYS A 162 0.89 3.23 -16.74
C CYS A 162 1.58 4.03 -17.84
N LYS A 163 1.07 5.21 -18.14
CA LYS A 163 1.71 6.14 -19.06
C LYS A 163 3.00 6.69 -18.48
N ASN A 164 3.00 7.04 -17.18
CA ASN A 164 4.16 7.59 -16.48
C ASN A 164 4.28 6.91 -15.10
N ALA A 165 5.48 6.48 -14.74
CA ALA A 165 5.81 5.99 -13.41
C ALA A 165 6.88 6.90 -12.80
N ASN A 166 6.58 7.53 -11.65
CA ASN A 166 7.50 8.36 -10.90
C ASN A 166 7.83 7.70 -9.56
N ILE A 167 9.10 7.44 -9.31
CA ILE A 167 9.57 6.90 -8.03
C ILE A 167 10.53 7.93 -7.44
N LEU A 168 10.15 8.51 -6.30
CA LEU A 168 10.90 9.53 -5.59
C LEU A 168 11.21 9.03 -4.19
N ALA A 169 12.46 9.04 -3.80
CA ALA A 169 12.92 8.71 -2.46
C ALA A 169 13.89 9.78 -1.96
N GLU A 170 13.74 10.18 -0.69
CA GLU A 170 14.64 11.17 -0.08
C GLU A 170 16.02 10.58 0.26
N GLU A 171 16.08 9.26 0.54
CA GLU A 171 17.32 8.61 0.95
C GLU A 171 17.83 7.62 -0.08
N SER A 172 17.07 6.55 -0.38
CA SER A 172 17.56 5.50 -1.26
C SER A 172 16.46 4.76 -2.04
N ILE A 173 16.81 4.28 -3.23
CA ILE A 173 16.05 3.31 -4.01
C ILE A 173 16.92 2.09 -4.20
N ASN A 174 16.48 0.93 -3.68
CA ASN A 174 17.18 -0.34 -3.81
C ASN A 174 16.39 -1.28 -4.72
N MET A 175 17.02 -1.73 -5.81
CA MET A 175 16.49 -2.76 -6.69
C MET A 175 17.42 -3.96 -6.63
N ASN A 176 16.87 -5.13 -6.31
CA ASN A 176 17.63 -6.38 -6.21
C ASN A 176 16.85 -7.52 -6.86
N ALA A 177 17.51 -8.28 -7.70
CA ALA A 177 16.98 -9.50 -8.31
C ALA A 177 18.04 -10.60 -8.22
N GLU A 178 17.60 -11.84 -7.99
CA GLU A 178 18.49 -13.00 -7.98
C GLU A 178 19.01 -13.36 -9.37
N GLN A 179 18.29 -12.98 -10.43
CA GLN A 179 18.67 -13.26 -11.81
C GLN A 179 18.93 -11.95 -12.57
N ASP A 180 17.91 -11.32 -13.12
CA ASP A 180 18.08 -10.24 -14.08
C ASP A 180 17.36 -8.95 -13.66
N ILE A 181 17.99 -7.82 -13.88
CA ILE A 181 17.37 -6.50 -13.92
C ILE A 181 17.51 -5.96 -15.34
N THR A 182 16.40 -5.84 -16.06
CA THR A 182 16.40 -5.34 -17.43
C THR A 182 15.75 -3.96 -17.49
N SER A 183 16.46 -2.98 -18.06
CA SER A 183 15.94 -1.64 -18.34
C SER A 183 15.98 -1.38 -19.83
N VAL A 184 14.83 -1.07 -20.42
CA VAL A 184 14.69 -0.80 -21.85
C VAL A 184 13.98 0.52 -22.06
N SER A 185 14.54 1.41 -22.86
CA SER A 185 13.95 2.68 -23.28
C SER A 185 13.88 2.75 -24.78
N GLY A 186 12.74 3.22 -25.33
CA GLY A 186 12.58 3.44 -26.78
C GLY A 186 13.33 4.66 -27.31
N GLU A 187 13.68 5.62 -26.46
CA GLU A 187 14.36 6.85 -26.86
C GLU A 187 15.67 7.05 -26.09
N SER A 188 15.63 7.38 -24.83
CA SER A 188 16.82 7.70 -24.05
C SER A 188 16.76 7.17 -22.63
N THR A 189 17.92 6.82 -22.10
CA THR A 189 18.15 6.53 -20.68
C THR A 189 19.20 7.49 -20.18
N SER A 190 18.92 8.21 -19.09
CA SER A 190 19.89 9.11 -18.43
C SER A 190 20.13 8.63 -17.01
N ILE A 191 21.40 8.49 -16.65
CA ILE A 191 21.83 8.16 -15.28
C ILE A 191 22.75 9.28 -14.83
N GLN A 192 22.42 9.93 -13.71
CA GLN A 192 23.20 11.03 -13.16
C GLN A 192 23.45 10.79 -11.68
N ALA A 193 24.69 10.94 -11.25
CA ALA A 193 25.09 10.89 -9.84
C ALA A 193 25.77 12.20 -9.46
N GLY A 194 25.45 12.74 -8.26
CA GLY A 194 26.04 13.96 -7.76
C GLY A 194 27.50 13.77 -7.29
N GLU A 195 27.85 12.56 -6.84
CA GLU A 195 29.19 12.25 -6.34
C GLU A 195 29.85 11.11 -7.11
N SER A 196 29.28 9.92 -7.09
CA SER A 196 29.92 8.77 -7.73
C SER A 196 28.90 7.87 -8.43
N LEU A 197 29.28 7.34 -9.57
CA LEU A 197 28.61 6.25 -10.26
C LEU A 197 29.57 5.06 -10.31
N THR A 198 29.16 3.91 -9.78
CA THR A 198 29.96 2.68 -9.79
C THR A 198 29.22 1.57 -10.53
N GLU A 199 29.83 1.00 -11.55
CA GLU A 199 29.34 -0.15 -12.30
C GLU A 199 30.34 -1.30 -12.14
N ILE A 200 29.89 -2.47 -11.67
CA ILE A 200 30.74 -3.64 -11.47
C ILE A 200 30.09 -4.83 -12.17
N ALA A 201 30.81 -5.46 -13.09
CA ALA A 201 30.46 -6.72 -13.70
C ALA A 201 31.52 -7.76 -13.37
N ALA A 202 31.10 -8.93 -12.88
CA ALA A 202 32.04 -10.01 -12.52
C ALA A 202 32.66 -10.68 -13.75
N ASP A 203 31.95 -10.73 -14.86
CA ASP A 203 32.36 -11.46 -16.06
C ASP A 203 32.55 -10.52 -17.26
N SER A 204 31.53 -9.82 -17.69
CA SER A 204 31.63 -8.94 -18.87
C SER A 204 30.84 -7.65 -18.72
N TYR A 205 31.42 -6.57 -19.22
CA TYR A 205 30.77 -5.28 -19.41
C TYR A 205 30.84 -4.93 -20.91
N VAL A 206 29.72 -4.74 -21.56
CA VAL A 206 29.63 -4.44 -22.98
C VAL A 206 28.94 -3.10 -23.21
N LEU A 207 29.65 -2.19 -23.88
CA LEU A 207 29.09 -0.94 -24.39
C LEU A 207 29.06 -1.00 -25.91
N SER A 208 27.90 -0.84 -26.52
CA SER A 208 27.72 -0.79 -27.99
C SER A 208 26.94 0.46 -28.35
N ALA A 209 27.50 1.34 -29.10
CA ALA A 209 26.91 2.60 -29.53
C ALA A 209 27.49 3.01 -30.90
N ASN A 210 26.78 3.86 -31.65
CA ASN A 210 27.33 4.51 -32.83
C ASN A 210 28.40 5.51 -32.44
N ASP A 211 28.15 6.27 -31.40
CA ASP A 211 29.09 7.24 -30.82
C ASP A 211 29.22 7.01 -29.33
N ALA A 212 30.44 6.93 -28.82
CA ALA A 212 30.76 6.90 -27.41
C ALA A 212 31.69 8.08 -27.05
N ASN A 213 31.26 8.94 -26.13
CA ASN A 213 32.06 10.07 -25.71
C ASN A 213 32.36 9.95 -24.20
N VAL A 214 33.65 9.91 -23.86
CA VAL A 214 34.12 9.85 -22.49
C VAL A 214 34.92 11.13 -22.21
N GLN A 215 34.43 11.96 -21.30
CA GLN A 215 35.08 13.17 -20.88
C GLN A 215 35.42 13.10 -19.39
N VAL A 216 36.69 13.22 -19.05
CA VAL A 216 37.20 13.17 -17.69
C VAL A 216 38.06 14.41 -17.46
N THR A 217 37.86 15.13 -16.37
CA THR A 217 38.58 16.42 -16.07
C THR A 217 39.88 16.23 -15.35
N GLU A 218 40.05 15.14 -14.59
CA GLU A 218 41.28 14.93 -13.80
C GLU A 218 42.05 13.70 -14.27
N GLU A 219 41.55 12.51 -13.98
CA GLU A 219 42.28 11.27 -14.21
C GLU A 219 41.42 10.18 -14.84
N HIS A 220 41.87 9.60 -15.94
CA HIS A 220 41.26 8.44 -16.59
C HIS A 220 42.21 7.24 -16.55
N ASN A 221 41.94 6.30 -15.66
CA ASN A 221 42.73 5.07 -15.52
C ASN A 221 42.09 3.90 -16.25
N LEU A 222 42.84 3.27 -17.16
CA LEU A 222 42.46 2.05 -17.83
C LEU A 222 43.49 0.97 -17.55
N GLN A 223 43.06 -0.09 -16.84
CA GLN A 223 43.94 -1.20 -16.48
C GLN A 223 43.34 -2.53 -16.93
N ALA A 224 44.07 -3.30 -17.70
CA ALA A 224 43.67 -4.63 -18.18
C ALA A 224 44.89 -5.49 -18.47
N SER A 225 44.72 -6.82 -18.51
CA SER A 225 45.76 -7.75 -19.01
C SER A 225 46.05 -7.51 -20.49
N THR A 226 45.05 -7.10 -21.26
CA THR A 226 45.20 -6.73 -22.69
C THR A 226 44.25 -5.57 -22.99
N ILE A 227 44.76 -4.56 -23.65
CA ILE A 227 43.98 -3.46 -24.22
C ILE A 227 44.16 -3.52 -25.72
N SER A 228 43.08 -3.59 -26.48
CA SER A 228 43.10 -3.62 -27.94
C SER A 228 42.15 -2.52 -28.46
N GLU A 229 42.71 -1.58 -29.23
CA GLU A 229 41.97 -0.51 -29.87
C GLU A 229 42.13 -0.62 -31.36
N THR A 230 41.03 -0.60 -32.10
CA THR A 230 41.01 -0.68 -33.55
C THR A 230 40.07 0.39 -34.09
N ALA A 231 40.56 1.25 -34.97
CA ALA A 231 39.79 2.27 -35.65
C ALA A 231 40.44 2.62 -37.01
N GLU A 232 39.68 3.24 -37.88
CA GLU A 232 40.24 3.81 -39.14
C GLU A 232 41.28 4.89 -38.84
N LYS A 233 41.08 5.65 -37.78
CA LYS A 233 42.01 6.68 -37.31
C LYS A 233 42.03 6.75 -35.78
N ILE A 234 43.22 6.72 -35.18
CA ILE A 234 43.47 6.93 -33.77
C ILE A 234 44.34 8.17 -33.63
N ASN A 235 43.92 9.19 -32.90
CA ASN A 235 44.69 10.34 -32.50
C ASN A 235 44.92 10.27 -30.97
N ILE A 236 46.16 10.45 -30.57
CA ILE A 236 46.55 10.55 -29.16
C ILE A 236 47.44 11.82 -29.05
N ASP A 237 46.94 12.84 -28.37
CA ASP A 237 47.61 14.11 -28.23
C ASP A 237 47.79 14.44 -26.74
N SER A 238 49.00 14.78 -26.35
CA SER A 238 49.29 15.41 -25.07
C SER A 238 49.51 16.92 -25.29
N THR A 239 48.74 17.76 -24.63
CA THR A 239 48.71 19.20 -24.92
C THR A 239 49.64 20.02 -24.03
N MET A 240 50.09 19.49 -22.89
CA MET A 240 50.87 20.23 -21.90
C MET A 240 52.15 19.53 -21.43
N GLU A 241 52.18 18.22 -21.47
CA GLU A 241 53.30 17.41 -20.99
C GLU A 241 53.67 16.32 -22.02
N ASP A 242 54.66 15.51 -21.72
CA ASP A 242 55.11 14.46 -22.60
C ASP A 242 54.07 13.31 -22.72
N LEU A 243 54.03 12.65 -23.87
CA LEU A 243 53.34 11.40 -24.06
C LEU A 243 54.31 10.24 -23.85
N ASP A 244 54.22 9.57 -22.72
CA ASP A 244 55.11 8.47 -22.36
C ASP A 244 54.54 7.13 -22.79
N LEU A 245 55.26 6.41 -23.62
CA LEU A 245 54.98 5.00 -24.00
C LEU A 245 56.13 4.15 -23.47
N SER A 246 55.88 3.36 -22.43
CA SER A 246 56.90 2.50 -21.83
C SER A 246 56.47 1.03 -21.76
N SER A 247 57.44 0.14 -21.88
CA SER A 247 57.24 -1.29 -21.70
C SER A 247 58.49 -1.94 -21.14
N PRO A 248 58.41 -2.87 -20.16
CA PRO A 248 59.54 -3.60 -19.65
C PRO A 248 60.18 -4.56 -20.66
N LYS A 249 59.53 -4.83 -21.78
CA LYS A 249 60.07 -5.72 -22.81
C LYS A 249 60.31 -4.97 -24.11
N LYS A 250 59.28 -4.53 -24.82
CA LYS A 250 59.44 -3.96 -26.15
C LYS A 250 58.24 -3.08 -26.51
N VAL A 251 58.49 -1.93 -27.09
CA VAL A 251 57.48 -1.11 -27.80
C VAL A 251 57.68 -1.35 -29.30
N ASN A 252 56.67 -1.87 -29.99
CA ASN A 252 56.70 -2.06 -31.44
C ASN A 252 55.80 -1.02 -32.10
N ILE A 253 56.38 -0.27 -33.02
CA ILE A 253 55.63 0.65 -33.88
C ILE A 253 55.80 0.15 -35.33
N GLN A 254 54.71 -0.24 -35.97
CA GLN A 254 54.72 -0.71 -37.36
C GLN A 254 53.80 0.14 -38.25
N SER A 255 54.26 0.46 -39.43
CA SER A 255 53.47 1.18 -40.42
C SER A 255 53.80 0.61 -41.81
N SER A 256 52.82 0.54 -42.72
CA SER A 256 53.05 0.25 -44.12
C SER A 256 53.66 1.45 -44.89
N GLY A 257 53.71 2.64 -44.29
CA GLY A 257 54.29 3.87 -44.81
C GLY A 257 55.47 4.35 -43.99
N LYS A 258 55.67 5.69 -43.91
CA LYS A 258 56.71 6.29 -43.09
C LYS A 258 56.25 6.41 -41.63
N VAL A 259 57.14 6.08 -40.70
CA VAL A 259 57.02 6.45 -39.31
C VAL A 259 57.80 7.73 -39.11
N ASN A 260 57.16 8.85 -38.86
CA ASN A 260 57.82 10.11 -38.49
C ASN A 260 57.81 10.22 -36.97
N LEU A 261 58.99 10.25 -36.37
CA LEU A 261 59.14 10.36 -34.90
C LEU A 261 59.43 11.80 -34.45
N PHE A 262 59.55 12.73 -35.39
CA PHE A 262 59.72 14.16 -35.17
C PHE A 262 59.13 14.96 -36.35
#